data_c45f9213c64250586e0596a0b184ca17
#
_entry.id   c45f9213c64250586e0596a0b184ca17
#
_cell.length_a   1.000
_cell.length_b   1.000
_cell.length_c   1.000
_cell.angle_alpha   90.00
_cell.angle_beta   90.00
_cell.angle_gamma   90.00
#
_symmetry.space_group_name_H-M   'P 1'
#
loop_
_entity.id
_entity.type
_entity.pdbx_description
1 polymer ?
#
loop_
_entity_poly.entity_id
_entity_poly.type
_entity_poly.pdbx_seq_one_letter_code
_entity_poly.pdbx_strand_id
1 'polypeptide(L)'
;MTPDQQTASQPVHLERPADLGTLVKARRREQSLRIDDAAALSGVSVDLLSRLENGKGSVRFDKLLAVLDGLGLALVVGPKDHPSMRPPVRTPKHP
;
A
#
# COMPACT_ATOMS: atom_id res chain seq x y z
N MET A 1 19.58 8.35 -7.06
CA MET A 1 18.50 7.60 -6.79
C MET A 1 18.82 6.47 -5.89
N THR A 2 17.97 6.14 -5.06
CA THR A 2 18.18 5.15 -4.14
C THR A 2 17.45 3.99 -4.53
N PRO A 3 18.09 2.97 -4.89
CA PRO A 3 17.40 1.82 -5.39
C PRO A 3 16.54 1.16 -4.37
N ASP A 4 16.83 1.35 -3.12
CA ASP A 4 16.02 0.72 -2.14
C ASP A 4 14.86 1.52 -1.76
N GLN A 5 14.63 2.64 -2.42
CA GLN A 5 13.55 3.40 -2.08
C GLN A 5 12.29 2.73 -2.30
N GLN A 6 11.41 2.82 -1.39
CA GLN A 6 10.10 2.28 -1.52
C GLN A 6 9.41 3.05 -2.57
N THR A 7 8.96 2.44 -3.59
CA THR A 7 8.16 3.13 -4.56
C THR A 7 6.85 2.43 -4.62
N ALA A 8 5.79 3.17 -4.81
CA ALA A 8 4.46 2.62 -4.92
C ALA A 8 4.12 2.27 -6.35
N SER A 9 5.09 2.31 -7.25
CA SER A 9 4.85 1.92 -8.63
C SER A 9 5.12 0.45 -8.86
N GLN A 10 5.66 -0.25 -7.86
CA GLN A 10 5.94 -1.67 -7.99
C GLN A 10 4.95 -2.46 -7.16
N PRO A 11 4.53 -3.64 -7.64
CA PRO A 11 3.68 -4.49 -6.81
C PRO A 11 4.37 -4.85 -5.52
N VAL A 12 3.59 -4.94 -4.46
CA VAL A 12 4.10 -5.20 -3.13
C VAL A 12 3.45 -6.46 -2.60
N HIS A 13 4.23 -7.31 -1.98
CA HIS A 13 3.73 -8.51 -1.34
C HIS A 13 3.39 -8.17 0.10
N LEU A 14 2.13 -8.27 0.46
CA LEU A 14 1.68 -7.89 1.79
C LEU A 14 1.72 -9.07 2.74
N GLU A 15 2.33 -8.86 3.89
CA GLU A 15 2.34 -9.88 4.93
C GLU A 15 1.73 -9.37 6.21
N ARG A 16 1.76 -8.07 6.43
CA ARG A 16 1.21 -7.46 7.63
C ARG A 16 0.45 -6.22 7.27
N PRO A 17 -0.49 -5.81 8.10
CA PRO A 17 -1.23 -4.57 7.80
C PRO A 17 -0.32 -3.37 7.62
N ALA A 18 0.78 -3.32 8.35
CA ALA A 18 1.70 -2.19 8.23
C ALA A 18 2.32 -2.10 6.84
N ASP A 19 2.45 -3.22 6.15
CA ASP A 19 3.01 -3.21 4.79
C ASP A 19 2.13 -2.40 3.87
N LEU A 20 0.81 -2.57 4.01
CA LEU A 20 -0.11 -1.82 3.18
C LEU A 20 -0.10 -0.35 3.56
N GLY A 21 -0.01 -0.05 4.84
CA GLY A 21 0.07 1.34 5.27
C GLY A 21 1.27 2.06 4.69
N THR A 22 2.40 1.38 4.65
CA THR A 22 3.62 1.93 4.08
C THR A 22 3.43 2.22 2.58
N LEU A 23 2.80 1.30 1.88
CA LEU A 23 2.55 1.48 0.45
C LEU A 23 1.60 2.66 0.20
N VAL A 24 0.55 2.74 0.98
CA VAL A 24 -0.43 3.82 0.84
C VAL A 24 0.24 5.17 1.07
N LYS A 25 1.05 5.26 2.10
CA LYS A 25 1.73 6.51 2.41
C LYS A 25 2.72 6.88 1.30
N ALA A 26 3.45 5.91 0.78
CA ALA A 26 4.40 6.16 -0.29
C ALA A 26 3.68 6.66 -1.55
N ARG A 27 2.56 6.02 -1.87
CA ARG A 27 1.80 6.42 -3.06
C ARG A 27 1.25 7.83 -2.90
N ARG A 28 0.73 8.14 -1.73
CA ARG A 28 0.21 9.47 -1.46
C ARG A 28 1.30 10.52 -1.66
N ARG A 29 2.49 10.24 -1.12
CA ARG A 29 3.59 11.17 -1.22
C ARG A 29 4.11 11.32 -2.64
N GLU A 30 4.11 10.24 -3.40
CA GLU A 30 4.50 10.31 -4.80
C GLU A 30 3.59 11.22 -5.58
N GLN A 31 2.33 11.32 -5.18
CA GLN A 31 1.36 12.17 -5.84
C GLN A 31 1.32 13.56 -5.22
N SER A 32 2.21 13.84 -4.29
CA SER A 32 2.29 15.14 -3.62
C SER A 32 0.99 15.53 -2.94
N LEU A 33 0.29 14.53 -2.39
CA LEU A 33 -0.98 14.79 -1.71
C LEU A 33 -0.76 14.90 -0.22
N ARG A 34 -1.40 15.88 0.38
CA ARG A 34 -1.45 15.94 1.83
C ARG A 34 -2.45 14.88 2.29
N ILE A 35 -2.34 14.51 3.55
CA ILE A 35 -3.19 13.45 4.06
C ILE A 35 -4.67 13.83 4.01
N ASP A 36 -4.99 15.11 4.27
CA ASP A 36 -6.38 15.54 4.21
C ASP A 36 -6.90 15.52 2.78
N ASP A 37 -6.07 15.85 1.81
CA ASP A 37 -6.48 15.79 0.41
C ASP A 37 -6.72 14.36 -0.02
N ALA A 38 -5.85 13.47 0.38
CA ALA A 38 -6.00 12.07 0.01
C ALA A 38 -7.23 11.45 0.68
N ALA A 39 -7.51 11.85 1.91
CA ALA A 39 -8.69 11.36 2.60
C ALA A 39 -9.95 11.83 1.89
N ALA A 40 -9.97 13.10 1.49
CA ALA A 40 -11.12 13.65 0.77
C ALA A 40 -11.30 12.94 -0.57
N LEU A 41 -10.22 12.71 -1.27
CA LEU A 41 -10.27 12.05 -2.55
C LEU A 41 -10.81 10.64 -2.42
N SER A 42 -10.52 9.97 -1.33
CA SER A 42 -10.93 8.60 -1.09
C SER A 42 -12.28 8.48 -0.40
N GLY A 43 -12.82 9.60 0.06
CA GLY A 43 -14.09 9.58 0.78
C GLY A 43 -14.00 8.98 2.17
N VAL A 44 -12.86 9.13 2.83
CA VAL A 44 -12.66 8.62 4.19
C VAL A 44 -12.19 9.76 5.08
N SER A 45 -12.20 9.52 6.38
CA SER A 45 -11.74 10.55 7.32
C SER A 45 -10.22 10.57 7.36
N VAL A 46 -9.68 11.71 7.78
CA VAL A 46 -8.25 11.83 7.96
C VAL A 46 -7.76 10.85 9.03
N ASP A 47 -8.57 10.68 10.08
CA ASP A 47 -8.19 9.76 11.14
C ASP A 47 -8.08 8.32 10.63
N LEU A 48 -9.02 7.91 9.80
CA LEU A 48 -8.95 6.58 9.23
C LEU A 48 -7.71 6.41 8.39
N LEU A 49 -7.44 7.38 7.53
CA LEU A 49 -6.28 7.29 6.66
C LEU A 49 -4.99 7.30 7.46
N SER A 50 -4.92 8.11 8.50
CA SER A 50 -3.75 8.16 9.36
C SER A 50 -3.50 6.81 10.03
N ARG A 51 -4.56 6.19 10.55
CA ARG A 51 -4.41 4.88 11.19
C ARG A 51 -3.97 3.84 10.18
N LEU A 52 -4.52 3.89 8.98
CA LEU A 52 -4.14 2.96 7.94
C LEU A 52 -2.65 3.11 7.59
N GLU A 53 -2.21 4.32 7.38
CA GLU A 53 -0.81 4.58 7.02
C GLU A 53 0.16 4.15 8.10
N ASN A 54 -0.28 4.18 9.34
CA ASN A 54 0.58 3.81 10.45
C ASN A 54 0.41 2.36 10.90
N GLY A 55 -0.42 1.61 10.21
CA GLY A 55 -0.63 0.22 10.52
C GLY A 55 -1.29 -0.01 11.84
N LYS A 56 -2.11 0.94 12.31
CA LYS A 56 -2.72 0.85 13.62
C LYS A 56 -4.19 0.56 13.56
N GLY A 57 -4.65 -0.26 14.47
CA GLY A 57 -6.06 -0.56 14.58
C GLY A 57 -6.56 -1.37 13.41
N SER A 58 -7.86 -1.42 13.26
CA SER A 58 -8.47 -2.11 12.15
C SER A 58 -9.19 -1.11 11.28
N VAL A 59 -9.27 -1.42 10.00
CA VAL A 59 -9.93 -0.58 9.02
C VAL A 59 -10.91 -1.45 8.28
N ARG A 60 -12.12 -0.97 8.08
CA ARG A 60 -13.11 -1.72 7.31
C ARG A 60 -12.59 -1.93 5.90
N PHE A 61 -12.86 -3.13 5.38
CA PHE A 61 -12.33 -3.50 4.06
C PHE A 61 -12.88 -2.59 2.97
N ASP A 62 -14.14 -2.20 3.05
CA ASP A 62 -14.71 -1.32 2.04
C ASP A 62 -14.03 0.03 2.03
N LYS A 63 -13.65 0.53 3.22
CA LYS A 63 -12.94 1.81 3.29
C LYS A 63 -11.52 1.66 2.76
N LEU A 64 -10.90 0.52 3.02
CA LEU A 64 -9.59 0.25 2.49
C LEU A 64 -9.62 0.27 0.97
N LEU A 65 -10.59 -0.40 0.37
CA LEU A 65 -10.69 -0.40 -1.09
C LEU A 65 -10.92 1.00 -1.63
N ALA A 66 -11.67 1.82 -0.90
CA ALA A 66 -11.91 3.20 -1.32
C ALA A 66 -10.60 4.00 -1.33
N VAL A 67 -9.74 3.79 -0.33
CA VAL A 67 -8.46 4.47 -0.29
C VAL A 67 -7.58 4.03 -1.45
N LEU A 68 -7.52 2.72 -1.70
CA LEU A 68 -6.69 2.21 -2.79
C LEU A 68 -7.17 2.78 -4.11
N ASP A 69 -8.47 2.76 -4.33
CA ASP A 69 -9.04 3.29 -5.56
C ASP A 69 -8.73 4.77 -5.71
N GLY A 70 -8.88 5.54 -4.64
CA GLY A 70 -8.63 6.98 -4.69
C GLY A 70 -7.18 7.32 -5.02
N LEU A 71 -6.25 6.43 -4.68
CA LEU A 71 -4.84 6.64 -4.96
C LEU A 71 -4.36 5.91 -6.21
N GLY A 72 -5.27 5.28 -6.93
CA GLY A 72 -4.90 4.57 -8.15
C GLY A 72 -4.18 3.27 -7.89
N LEU A 73 -4.47 2.62 -6.77
CA LEU A 73 -3.88 1.34 -6.43
C LEU A 73 -4.90 0.23 -6.61
N ALA A 74 -4.43 -0.95 -6.92
CA ALA A 74 -5.29 -2.12 -7.06
C ALA A 74 -4.81 -3.23 -6.15
N LEU A 75 -5.76 -3.99 -5.63
CA LEU A 75 -5.44 -5.12 -4.78
C LEU A 75 -5.79 -6.38 -5.55
N VAL A 76 -4.86 -7.33 -5.57
CA VAL A 76 -5.07 -8.58 -6.28
C VAL A 76 -4.92 -9.73 -5.31
N VAL A 77 -5.81 -10.69 -5.42
CA VAL A 77 -5.80 -11.85 -4.54
C VAL A 77 -5.80 -13.10 -5.41
N GLY A 78 -4.98 -14.06 -5.05
CA GLY A 78 -4.93 -15.32 -5.79
C GLY A 78 -4.31 -16.40 -4.94
N PRO A 79 -4.23 -17.64 -5.46
CA PRO A 79 -3.59 -18.73 -4.72
C PRO A 79 -2.14 -18.41 -4.44
N LYS A 80 -1.69 -18.78 -3.27
CA LYS A 80 -0.32 -18.47 -2.88
C LYS A 80 0.72 -19.06 -3.80
N ASP A 81 0.41 -20.20 -4.40
CA ASP A 81 1.38 -20.87 -5.25
C ASP A 81 1.33 -20.39 -6.70
N HIS A 82 0.44 -19.47 -7.03
CA HIS A 82 0.45 -18.93 -8.38
C HIS A 82 1.69 -18.05 -8.55
N PRO A 83 2.35 -18.10 -9.69
CA PRO A 83 3.59 -17.34 -9.88
C PRO A 83 3.41 -15.85 -9.61
N SER A 84 2.25 -15.29 -9.94
CA SER A 84 2.02 -13.87 -9.70
C SER A 84 1.90 -13.52 -8.24
N MET A 85 1.66 -14.51 -7.38
CA MET A 85 1.46 -14.28 -5.96
C MET A 85 2.71 -14.52 -5.16
N ARG A 86 3.79 -14.94 -5.78
CA ARG A 86 5.00 -15.20 -5.04
C ARG A 86 5.72 -13.92 -4.71
N PRO A 87 6.32 -13.85 -3.54
CA PRO A 87 7.12 -12.67 -3.24
C PRO A 87 8.27 -12.58 -4.21
N PRO A 88 8.79 -11.41 -4.45
CA PRO A 88 9.93 -11.25 -5.33
C PRO A 88 11.08 -12.11 -4.84
N VAL A 89 11.71 -12.79 -5.73
CA VAL A 89 12.80 -13.63 -5.38
C VAL A 89 14.00 -12.77 -5.04
N ARG A 90 14.50 -12.96 -3.81
CA ARG A 90 15.62 -12.23 -3.44
C ARG A 90 16.77 -13.09 -3.74
N THR A 91 17.38 -12.85 -4.84
CA THR A 91 18.47 -13.65 -5.27
C THR A 91 19.61 -13.52 -4.31
N PRO A 92 20.15 -14.59 -3.85
CA PRO A 92 21.27 -14.50 -2.96
C PRO A 92 22.42 -13.88 -3.66
N LYS A 93 23.14 -13.13 -2.98
CA LYS A 93 24.21 -12.50 -3.53
C LYS A 93 25.26 -13.40 -3.85
N HIS A 94 25.25 -14.43 -3.38
CA HIS A 94 26.21 -15.30 -3.69
C HIS A 94 25.63 -16.55 -3.60
N PRO A 95 26.18 -17.41 -4.17
CA PRO A 95 25.63 -18.73 -4.15
C PRO A 95 25.60 -19.24 -2.78
#